data_6f8991aea1e0d19b196e87c626891a18
#
_entry.id   6f8991aea1e0d19b196e87c626891a18
#
_cell.length_a   1.000
_cell.length_b   1.000
_cell.length_c   1.000
_cell.angle_alpha   90.00
_cell.angle_beta   90.00
_cell.angle_gamma   90.00
#
_symmetry.space_group_name_H-M   'P 1'
#
loop_
_entity.id
_entity.type
_entity.pdbx_description
1 polymer ?
#
loop_
_entity_poly.entity_id
_entity_poly.type
_entity_poly.pdbx_seq_one_letter_code
_entity_poly.pdbx_strand_id
1 'polypeptide(L)'
;MRDPGFRALWEGRFRSCLVQEEAYLLACQRYIELNPVRAGMVEHPAEYRWSSYRANAQGDASNVVTPHDLYRALGGDSEARMAAYRELFRYELAPGAVDEIRKSTNGNYALGDARFGEEITRALGRRARPGKAGRPRKAAEPESQDLF
;
A
#
# COMPACT_ATOMS: atom_id res chain seq x y z
N MET A 1 3.90 39.69 2.43
CA MET A 1 3.06 39.11 3.49
C MET A 1 2.39 37.88 2.90
N ARG A 2 2.82 36.66 3.23
CA ARG A 2 2.20 35.43 2.72
C ARG A 2 0.99 35.12 3.59
N ASP A 3 -0.17 35.00 2.97
CA ASP A 3 -1.41 34.59 3.60
C ASP A 3 -1.24 33.16 4.19
N PRO A 4 -1.36 32.95 5.51
CA PRO A 4 -1.20 31.64 6.13
C PRO A 4 -2.42 30.72 5.98
N GLY A 5 -3.45 31.12 5.21
CA GLY A 5 -4.78 30.52 5.21
C GLY A 5 -5.08 29.48 4.12
N PHE A 6 -4.30 29.37 3.07
CA PHE A 6 -4.60 28.43 1.98
C PHE A 6 -3.66 27.22 2.00
N ARG A 7 -3.91 26.28 2.89
CA ARG A 7 -3.37 24.93 2.75
C ARG A 7 -4.23 24.22 1.71
N ALA A 8 -3.62 23.83 0.59
CA ALA A 8 -4.29 22.97 -0.37
C ALA A 8 -4.80 21.73 0.39
N LEU A 9 -6.05 21.32 0.13
CA LEU A 9 -6.67 20.14 0.72
C LEU A 9 -5.83 18.87 0.42
N TRP A 10 -5.02 18.91 -0.63
CA TRP A 10 -4.18 17.83 -1.10
C TRP A 10 -2.72 18.31 -1.21
N GLU A 11 -1.83 17.66 -0.49
CA GLU A 11 -0.40 17.89 -0.61
C GLU A 11 0.20 16.97 -1.68
N GLY A 12 0.69 17.57 -2.77
CA GLY A 12 1.42 16.87 -3.82
C GLY A 12 0.54 16.25 -4.90
N ARG A 13 1.18 15.45 -5.75
CA ARG A 13 0.51 14.77 -6.86
C ARG A 13 -0.24 13.54 -6.37
N PHE A 14 -1.34 13.22 -7.04
CA PHE A 14 -2.02 11.94 -6.88
C PHE A 14 -1.03 10.78 -7.05
N ARG A 15 -1.11 9.82 -6.14
CA ARG A 15 -0.29 8.61 -6.15
C ARG A 15 -1.20 7.40 -6.19
N SER A 16 -0.83 6.43 -7.01
CA SER A 16 -1.57 5.17 -7.13
C SER A 16 -0.61 4.02 -7.41
N CYS A 17 -1.02 2.82 -7.04
CA CYS A 17 -0.38 1.60 -7.50
C CYS A 17 -1.43 0.62 -7.98
N LEU A 18 -1.07 -0.19 -8.97
CA LEU A 18 -1.85 -1.34 -9.35
C LEU A 18 -1.49 -2.49 -8.41
N VAL A 19 -2.49 -3.16 -7.88
CA VAL A 19 -2.30 -4.23 -6.90
C VAL A 19 -2.65 -5.56 -7.58
N GLN A 20 -1.77 -6.55 -7.44
CA GLN A 20 -2.07 -7.92 -7.81
C GLN A 20 -3.11 -8.46 -6.84
N GLU A 21 -4.32 -8.72 -7.36
CA GLU A 21 -5.51 -8.93 -6.58
C GLU A 21 -5.37 -10.07 -5.57
N GLU A 22 -5.03 -11.25 -6.05
CA GLU A 22 -5.07 -12.48 -5.25
C GLU A 22 -4.11 -12.47 -4.05
N ALA A 23 -2.92 -11.89 -4.22
CA ALA A 23 -1.88 -11.96 -3.21
C ALA A 23 -1.83 -10.74 -2.28
N TYR A 24 -2.23 -9.56 -2.77
CA TYR A 24 -1.90 -8.31 -2.09
C TYR A 24 -3.12 -7.48 -1.66
N LEU A 25 -4.32 -7.72 -2.21
CA LEU A 25 -5.48 -6.87 -1.96
C LEU A 25 -5.84 -6.80 -0.48
N LEU A 26 -6.00 -7.94 0.19
CA LEU A 26 -6.36 -7.99 1.61
C LEU A 26 -5.25 -7.42 2.51
N ALA A 27 -3.98 -7.58 2.11
CA ALA A 27 -2.86 -6.95 2.81
C ALA A 27 -2.90 -5.41 2.67
N CYS A 28 -3.21 -4.89 1.48
CA CYS A 28 -3.41 -3.46 1.24
C CYS A 28 -4.59 -2.91 2.05
N GLN A 29 -5.70 -3.64 2.08
CA GLN A 29 -6.88 -3.24 2.84
C GLN A 29 -6.57 -3.15 4.34
N ARG A 30 -5.93 -4.17 4.90
CA ARG A 30 -5.43 -4.14 6.28
C ARG A 30 -4.46 -2.98 6.51
N TYR A 31 -3.53 -2.75 5.58
CA TYR A 31 -2.60 -1.62 5.68
C TYR A 31 -3.32 -0.29 5.79
N ILE A 32 -4.36 -0.06 4.97
CA ILE A 32 -5.17 1.18 4.99
C ILE A 32 -5.93 1.30 6.31
N GLU A 33 -6.62 0.24 6.73
CA GLU A 33 -7.45 0.24 7.93
C GLU A 33 -6.65 0.34 9.24
N LEU A 34 -5.38 -0.12 9.23
CA LEU A 34 -4.45 0.04 10.35
C LEU A 34 -3.69 1.38 10.34
N ASN A 35 -3.81 2.21 9.29
CA ASN A 35 -3.12 3.49 9.25
C ASN A 35 -3.45 4.42 10.42
N PRO A 36 -4.72 4.58 10.84
CA PRO A 36 -5.05 5.42 11.99
C PRO A 36 -4.43 4.92 13.29
N VAL A 37 -4.35 3.59 13.49
CA VAL A 37 -3.68 2.99 14.65
C VAL A 37 -2.18 3.26 14.61
N ARG A 38 -1.53 3.05 13.46
CA ARG A 38 -0.09 3.37 13.29
C ARG A 38 0.25 4.84 13.45
N ALA A 39 -0.71 5.71 13.15
CA ALA A 39 -0.58 7.16 13.36
C ALA A 39 -0.88 7.59 14.81
N GLY A 40 -1.24 6.67 15.70
CA GLY A 40 -1.61 6.98 17.08
C GLY A 40 -2.91 7.78 17.23
N MET A 41 -3.78 7.75 16.22
CA MET A 41 -5.06 8.46 16.23
C MET A 41 -6.12 7.71 17.03
N VAL A 42 -6.06 6.37 17.01
CA VAL A 42 -6.95 5.43 17.70
C VAL A 42 -6.14 4.22 18.16
N GLU A 43 -6.65 3.47 19.13
CA GLU A 43 -6.01 2.24 19.62
C GLU A 43 -6.40 1.01 18.78
N HIS A 44 -7.63 1.01 18.24
CA HIS A 44 -8.16 -0.09 17.46
C HIS A 44 -8.81 0.42 16.15
N PRO A 45 -8.70 -0.29 15.01
CA PRO A 45 -9.25 0.18 13.73
C PRO A 45 -10.78 0.38 13.74
N ALA A 46 -11.51 -0.31 14.61
CA ALA A 46 -12.95 -0.11 14.80
C ALA A 46 -13.32 1.28 15.33
N GLU A 47 -12.42 1.98 15.99
CA GLU A 47 -12.66 3.31 16.55
C GLU A 47 -12.59 4.41 15.47
N TYR A 48 -11.94 4.10 14.33
CA TYR A 48 -11.82 5.05 13.23
C TYR A 48 -12.98 4.87 12.23
N ARG A 49 -13.99 5.71 12.37
CA ARG A 49 -15.26 5.63 11.60
C ARG A 49 -15.11 5.82 10.08
N TRP A 50 -14.00 6.37 9.61
CA TRP A 50 -13.77 6.73 8.21
C TRP A 50 -13.02 5.65 7.42
N SER A 51 -13.03 4.42 7.89
CA SER A 51 -12.46 3.27 7.19
C SER A 51 -13.53 2.22 6.89
N SER A 52 -13.20 1.26 6.05
CA SER A 52 -14.08 0.12 5.75
C SER A 52 -14.08 -0.97 6.83
N TYR A 53 -13.25 -0.86 7.87
CA TYR A 53 -13.10 -1.90 8.90
C TYR A 53 -14.43 -2.28 9.56
N ARG A 54 -15.23 -1.28 9.97
CA ARG A 54 -16.50 -1.56 10.66
C ARG A 54 -17.50 -2.29 9.76
N ALA A 55 -17.56 -1.94 8.49
CA ALA A 55 -18.42 -2.63 7.53
C ALA A 55 -17.97 -4.09 7.33
N ASN A 56 -16.67 -4.32 7.16
CA ASN A 56 -16.12 -5.65 6.86
C ASN A 56 -15.98 -6.55 8.10
N ALA A 57 -15.64 -5.98 9.26
CA ALA A 57 -15.36 -6.73 10.48
C ALA A 57 -16.54 -6.82 11.46
N GLN A 58 -17.48 -5.85 11.40
CA GLN A 58 -18.58 -5.72 12.36
C GLN A 58 -19.98 -5.73 11.69
N GLY A 59 -20.02 -5.64 10.34
CA GLY A 59 -21.28 -5.66 9.60
C GLY A 59 -22.03 -4.33 9.61
N ASP A 60 -21.38 -3.22 9.96
CA ASP A 60 -22.00 -1.90 9.92
C ASP A 60 -22.49 -1.59 8.49
N ALA A 61 -23.72 -1.10 8.38
CA ALA A 61 -24.28 -0.68 7.11
C ALA A 61 -23.45 0.45 6.48
N SER A 62 -23.11 0.31 5.22
CA SER A 62 -22.35 1.30 4.46
C SER A 62 -22.86 1.42 3.04
N ASN A 63 -23.12 2.65 2.61
CA ASN A 63 -23.50 2.95 1.24
C ASN A 63 -22.28 3.17 0.32
N VAL A 64 -21.07 3.12 0.88
CA VAL A 64 -19.82 3.41 0.18
C VAL A 64 -18.98 2.16 -0.04
N VAL A 65 -19.07 1.19 0.88
CA VAL A 65 -18.27 -0.04 0.82
C VAL A 65 -19.01 -1.10 0.02
N THR A 66 -18.44 -1.50 -1.11
CA THR A 66 -18.88 -2.67 -1.89
C THR A 66 -17.97 -3.84 -1.55
N PRO A 67 -18.51 -4.97 -1.03
CA PRO A 67 -17.70 -6.13 -0.71
C PRO A 67 -17.01 -6.70 -1.95
N HIS A 68 -15.69 -6.85 -1.90
CA HIS A 68 -14.89 -7.46 -2.94
C HIS A 68 -15.03 -8.99 -2.93
N ASP A 69 -14.80 -9.65 -4.08
CA ASP A 69 -14.95 -11.11 -4.17
C ASP A 69 -13.99 -11.86 -3.25
N LEU A 70 -12.76 -11.39 -3.06
CA LEU A 70 -11.84 -11.97 -2.07
C LEU A 70 -12.36 -11.87 -0.63
N TYR A 71 -13.04 -10.78 -0.26
CA TYR A 71 -13.70 -10.69 1.03
C TYR A 71 -14.88 -11.67 1.12
N ARG A 72 -15.67 -11.78 0.05
CA ARG A 72 -16.79 -12.74 -0.02
C ARG A 72 -16.34 -14.19 0.11
N ALA A 73 -15.16 -14.51 -0.43
CA ALA A 73 -14.55 -15.83 -0.36
C ALA A 73 -14.04 -16.21 1.04
N LEU A 74 -13.95 -15.28 2.00
CA LEU A 74 -13.50 -15.56 3.36
C LEU A 74 -14.50 -16.43 4.16
N GLY A 75 -15.76 -16.49 3.76
CA GLY A 75 -16.76 -17.31 4.46
C GLY A 75 -18.07 -17.44 3.71
N GLY A 76 -18.78 -18.52 3.96
CA GLY A 76 -20.04 -18.86 3.29
C GLY A 76 -21.20 -17.91 3.63
N ASP A 77 -21.20 -17.32 4.79
CA ASP A 77 -22.20 -16.34 5.24
C ASP A 77 -21.53 -15.07 5.80
N SER A 78 -22.35 -14.11 6.19
CA SER A 78 -21.87 -12.82 6.68
C SER A 78 -21.08 -12.93 7.97
N GLU A 79 -21.53 -13.78 8.90
CA GLU A 79 -20.89 -13.93 10.19
C GLU A 79 -19.52 -14.61 10.06
N ALA A 80 -19.43 -15.67 9.28
CA ALA A 80 -18.18 -16.35 8.97
C ALA A 80 -17.18 -15.42 8.29
N ARG A 81 -17.63 -14.59 7.32
CA ARG A 81 -16.78 -13.60 6.65
C ARG A 81 -16.23 -12.56 7.61
N MET A 82 -17.09 -11.99 8.45
CA MET A 82 -16.66 -11.01 9.46
C MET A 82 -15.68 -11.61 10.46
N ALA A 83 -15.92 -12.85 10.91
CA ALA A 83 -15.03 -13.57 11.81
C ALA A 83 -13.66 -13.80 11.16
N ALA A 84 -13.64 -14.33 9.95
CA ALA A 84 -12.40 -14.56 9.20
C ALA A 84 -11.67 -13.24 8.90
N TYR A 85 -12.40 -12.16 8.61
CA TYR A 85 -11.81 -10.85 8.38
C TYR A 85 -11.15 -10.29 9.65
N ARG A 86 -11.80 -10.38 10.82
CA ARG A 86 -11.20 -9.99 12.11
C ARG A 86 -9.95 -10.79 12.41
N GLU A 87 -9.94 -12.07 12.07
CA GLU A 87 -8.78 -12.95 12.28
C GLU A 87 -7.54 -12.47 11.53
N LEU A 88 -7.69 -11.85 10.35
CA LEU A 88 -6.58 -11.26 9.62
C LEU A 88 -5.86 -10.14 10.42
N PHE A 89 -6.51 -9.51 11.37
CA PHE A 89 -5.95 -8.41 12.18
C PHE A 89 -5.29 -8.87 13.48
N ARG A 90 -5.39 -10.16 13.83
CA ARG A 90 -4.68 -10.73 14.99
C ARG A 90 -3.17 -10.71 14.83
N TYR A 91 -2.71 -10.81 13.61
CA TYR A 91 -1.30 -10.87 13.31
C TYR A 91 -0.86 -9.58 12.63
N GLU A 92 0.36 -9.17 12.90
CA GLU A 92 0.98 -8.08 12.14
C GLU A 92 1.05 -8.43 10.66
N LEU A 93 1.13 -7.40 9.82
CA LEU A 93 1.45 -7.61 8.41
C LEU A 93 2.84 -8.26 8.30
N ALA A 94 3.02 -9.13 7.32
CA ALA A 94 4.31 -9.78 7.09
C ALA A 94 5.46 -8.78 7.09
N PRO A 95 6.63 -9.13 7.63
CA PRO A 95 7.80 -8.25 7.63
C PRO A 95 8.07 -7.70 6.23
N GLY A 96 8.26 -6.40 6.12
CA GLY A 96 8.50 -5.72 4.84
C GLY A 96 7.26 -5.40 4.01
N ALA A 97 6.09 -6.01 4.26
CA ALA A 97 4.86 -5.75 3.49
C ALA A 97 4.44 -4.26 3.53
N VAL A 98 4.56 -3.62 4.69
CA VAL A 98 4.26 -2.19 4.86
C VAL A 98 5.19 -1.33 3.99
N ASP A 99 6.48 -1.65 3.97
CA ASP A 99 7.47 -0.92 3.19
C ASP A 99 7.28 -1.15 1.69
N GLU A 100 6.92 -2.36 1.30
CA GLU A 100 6.60 -2.70 -0.08
C GLU A 100 5.37 -1.92 -0.58
N ILE A 101 4.28 -1.89 0.19
CA ILE A 101 3.08 -1.10 -0.11
C ILE A 101 3.44 0.39 -0.24
N ARG A 102 4.16 0.95 0.73
CA ARG A 102 4.60 2.35 0.71
C ARG A 102 5.48 2.67 -0.48
N LYS A 103 6.46 1.83 -0.78
CA LYS A 103 7.36 1.98 -1.91
C LYS A 103 6.62 1.96 -3.24
N SER A 104 5.70 1.01 -3.40
CA SER A 104 4.90 0.88 -4.61
C SER A 104 3.96 2.07 -4.79
N THR A 105 3.25 2.50 -3.74
CA THR A 105 2.37 3.67 -3.80
C THR A 105 3.16 4.96 -4.06
N ASN A 106 4.26 5.20 -3.34
CA ASN A 106 5.06 6.40 -3.48
C ASN A 106 5.75 6.51 -4.85
N GLY A 107 6.10 5.38 -5.44
CA GLY A 107 6.74 5.31 -6.75
C GLY A 107 5.77 5.19 -7.92
N ASN A 108 4.46 5.10 -7.67
CA ASN A 108 3.44 4.74 -8.67
C ASN A 108 3.81 3.43 -9.42
N TYR A 109 4.33 2.44 -8.67
CA TYR A 109 4.69 1.13 -9.18
C TYR A 109 3.53 0.13 -9.03
N ALA A 110 3.65 -1.04 -9.68
CA ALA A 110 2.79 -2.16 -9.41
C ALA A 110 3.23 -2.86 -8.10
N LEU A 111 2.26 -3.26 -7.30
CA LEU A 111 2.43 -4.08 -6.11
C LEU A 111 2.01 -5.51 -6.47
N GLY A 112 2.96 -6.39 -6.55
CA GLY A 112 2.78 -7.76 -6.98
C GLY A 112 4.12 -8.44 -7.25
N ASP A 113 4.08 -9.68 -7.69
CA ASP A 113 5.27 -10.45 -8.05
C ASP A 113 6.01 -9.86 -9.28
N ALA A 114 7.15 -10.47 -9.60
CA ALA A 114 7.98 -10.01 -10.71
C ALA A 114 7.24 -10.03 -12.05
N ARG A 115 6.48 -11.09 -12.30
CA ARG A 115 5.73 -11.31 -13.54
C ARG A 115 4.63 -10.26 -13.72
N PHE A 116 3.84 -10.02 -12.67
CA PHE A 116 2.81 -8.97 -12.65
C PHE A 116 3.42 -7.59 -12.96
N GLY A 117 4.54 -7.24 -12.31
CA GLY A 117 5.24 -5.98 -12.58
C GLY A 117 5.72 -5.83 -14.03
N GLU A 118 6.14 -6.92 -14.67
CA GLU A 118 6.53 -6.93 -16.08
C GLU A 118 5.33 -6.79 -17.04
N GLU A 119 4.23 -7.48 -16.73
CA GLU A 119 2.98 -7.39 -17.48
C GLU A 119 2.45 -5.95 -17.45
N ILE A 120 2.40 -5.32 -16.28
CA ILE A 120 1.98 -3.93 -16.13
C ILE A 120 2.93 -2.96 -16.84
N THR A 121 4.25 -3.19 -16.79
CA THR A 121 5.25 -2.37 -17.51
C THR A 121 4.98 -2.42 -19.00
N ARG A 122 4.70 -3.61 -19.54
CA ARG A 122 4.41 -3.81 -20.98
C ARG A 122 3.07 -3.17 -21.37
N ALA A 123 2.03 -3.38 -20.56
CA ALA A 123 0.68 -2.87 -20.84
C ALA A 123 0.61 -1.34 -20.81
N LEU A 124 1.31 -0.70 -19.88
CA LEU A 124 1.28 0.75 -19.69
C LEU A 124 2.36 1.50 -20.48
N GLY A 125 3.33 0.80 -21.11
CA GLY A 125 4.46 1.44 -21.79
C GLY A 125 5.34 2.29 -20.87
N ARG A 126 5.24 2.13 -19.54
CA ARG A 126 6.03 2.85 -18.54
C ARG A 126 6.54 1.92 -17.46
N ARG A 127 7.62 2.33 -16.81
CA ARG A 127 8.18 1.57 -15.69
C ARG A 127 7.15 1.39 -14.56
N ALA A 128 6.83 0.14 -14.27
CA ALA A 128 5.94 -0.24 -13.16
C ALA A 128 6.70 -0.90 -12.00
N ARG A 129 8.04 -0.85 -11.97
CA ARG A 129 8.89 -1.41 -10.90
C ARG A 129 10.01 -0.43 -10.56
N PRO A 130 10.52 -0.45 -9.30
CA PRO A 130 11.70 0.32 -8.95
C PRO A 130 12.90 -0.06 -9.84
N GLY A 131 13.66 0.93 -10.28
CA GLY A 131 14.92 0.66 -10.94
C GLY A 131 16.07 0.49 -9.96
N LYS A 132 17.22 0.16 -10.49
CA LYS A 132 18.46 0.21 -9.71
C LYS A 132 18.65 1.63 -9.20
N ALA A 133 18.85 1.77 -7.88
CA ALA A 133 19.08 3.06 -7.26
C ALA A 133 20.45 3.62 -7.66
N GLY A 134 20.49 4.92 -8.00
CA GLY A 134 21.71 5.69 -8.06
C GLY A 134 22.35 5.83 -9.44
N ARG A 135 23.12 6.90 -9.59
CA ARG A 135 24.11 7.08 -10.65
C ARG A 135 25.23 6.08 -10.41
N PRO A 136 25.75 5.36 -11.44
CA PRO A 136 26.94 4.54 -11.27
C PRO A 136 28.05 5.37 -10.62
N ARG A 137 28.67 4.85 -9.57
CA ARG A 137 29.88 5.49 -9.04
C ARG A 137 30.88 5.62 -10.18
N LYS A 138 31.37 6.85 -10.40
CA LYS A 138 32.48 7.07 -11.31
C LYS A 138 33.61 6.17 -10.81
N ALA A 139 34.13 5.28 -11.68
CA ALA A 139 35.30 4.50 -11.33
C ALA A 139 36.39 5.46 -10.88
N ALA A 140 37.03 5.18 -9.74
CA ALA A 140 38.20 5.95 -9.33
C ALA A 140 39.22 5.83 -10.46
N GLU A 141 39.68 6.95 -10.98
CA GLU A 141 40.82 6.98 -11.91
C GLU A 141 42.01 6.40 -11.15
N PRO A 142 42.78 5.48 -11.74
CA PRO A 142 44.02 5.01 -11.11
C PRO A 142 44.94 6.22 -10.88
N GLU A 143 45.37 6.39 -9.64
CA GLU A 143 46.40 7.36 -9.33
C GLU A 143 47.61 7.13 -10.25
N SER A 144 47.90 8.12 -11.07
CA SER A 144 49.13 8.13 -11.84
C SER A 144 50.29 8.13 -10.80
N GLN A 145 50.96 6.99 -10.72
CA GLN A 145 52.26 6.94 -10.02
C GLN A 145 53.23 7.79 -10.85
N ASP A 146 53.46 9.00 -10.42
CA ASP A 146 54.57 9.81 -10.86
C ASP A 146 55.85 9.07 -10.46
N LEU A 147 56.50 8.51 -11.47
CA LEU A 147 57.83 8.00 -11.40
C LEU A 147 58.82 9.19 -11.45
N PHE A 148 59.42 9.48 -10.31
CA PHE A 148 60.72 10.14 -10.22
C PHE A 148 61.62 9.39 -9.24
#